data_6e02a584b01638c1144bfacc06d619f5
#
_entry.id   6e02a584b01638c1144bfacc06d619f5
#
_cell.length_a   1.000
_cell.length_b   1.000
_cell.length_c   1.000
_cell.angle_alpha   90.00
_cell.angle_beta   90.00
_cell.angle_gamma   90.00
#
_symmetry.space_group_name_H-M   'P 1'
#
loop_
_entity.id
_entity.type
_entity.pdbx_description
1 polymer ?
#
loop_
_entity_poly.entity_id
_entity_poly.type
_entity_poly.pdbx_seq_one_letter_code
_entity_poly.pdbx_strand_id
1 'polypeptide(L)'
;MAWQREVRGQVERRTIGAGALAVGAVGLGCMPMSWAYSGSRQRGDESVRTVHRALDLGTNLLDTADMYGPFTNELLLGRVLRERRRDAFVSTKAGLLVGEQHIVANGRPGYVKRACDASLRRLQTDVIDLYQLHRADPEVPVEETWGAMADLVRAGKVRALGLCAVGARAGRRPGARLHDTTLRQLQRVQQVFPVSAVQAELSVWSPDALDALLPWCEARGIGFLAAMPLGNGFLTGTLTPGEGFEPDDVRARHPRFTAEMMAANQPIVVGLRRIARRHGEDVTPAQVALAWVLAQGRHVIALPGTKRERWAAENATAAGLRLTGEDLAEVAALPAALGSWD
;
A
#
# COMPACT_ATOMS: atom_id res chain seq x y z
N MET A 1 -32.58 4.86 0.48
CA MET A 1 -32.15 6.10 -0.18
C MET A 1 -31.60 7.09 0.84
N ALA A 2 -30.40 6.85 1.43
CA ALA A 2 -29.78 7.75 2.42
C ALA A 2 -28.27 7.90 2.22
N TRP A 3 -27.75 7.64 1.01
CA TRP A 3 -26.30 7.66 0.68
C TRP A 3 -25.85 8.96 0.00
N GLN A 4 -26.68 10.01 -0.05
CA GLN A 4 -26.38 11.28 -0.70
C GLN A 4 -26.12 12.43 0.29
N ARG A 5 -25.67 12.16 1.50
CA ARG A 5 -24.97 13.23 2.22
C ARG A 5 -23.60 13.38 1.59
N GLU A 6 -23.45 14.44 0.80
CA GLU A 6 -22.20 14.92 0.25
C GLU A 6 -21.13 14.90 1.35
N VAL A 7 -20.20 13.96 1.28
CA VAL A 7 -18.96 13.98 2.03
C VAL A 7 -18.12 15.12 1.43
N ARG A 8 -18.44 16.36 1.77
CA ARG A 8 -17.61 17.53 1.54
C ARG A 8 -16.53 17.59 2.62
N GLY A 9 -15.65 16.57 2.64
CA GLY A 9 -14.44 16.58 3.41
C GLY A 9 -13.33 16.13 2.49
N GLN A 10 -12.52 17.05 1.98
CA GLN A 10 -11.30 16.68 1.27
C GLN A 10 -10.46 15.85 2.24
N VAL A 11 -10.00 14.68 1.80
CA VAL A 11 -9.05 13.84 2.54
C VAL A 11 -7.89 14.72 3.01
N GLU A 12 -7.52 14.64 4.30
CA GLU A 12 -6.38 15.38 4.86
C GLU A 12 -5.14 15.20 3.99
N ARG A 13 -4.44 16.31 3.69
CA ARG A 13 -3.23 16.27 2.85
C ARG A 13 -2.01 15.99 3.70
N ARG A 14 -1.14 15.10 3.19
CA ARG A 14 0.15 14.74 3.77
C ARG A 14 1.25 14.89 2.74
N THR A 15 2.50 14.97 3.16
CA THR A 15 3.64 15.16 2.26
C THR A 15 4.51 13.91 2.19
N ILE A 16 5.03 13.64 0.99
CA ILE A 16 6.02 12.61 0.71
C ILE A 16 7.36 13.30 0.41
N GLY A 17 8.42 12.80 1.03
CA GLY A 17 9.77 13.38 0.89
C GLY A 17 9.90 14.72 1.59
N ALA A 18 11.00 15.43 1.38
CA ALA A 18 11.35 16.68 2.05
C ALA A 18 10.40 17.87 1.72
N GLY A 19 9.09 17.64 1.81
CA GLY A 19 8.06 18.68 1.75
C GLY A 19 7.52 19.02 0.36
N ALA A 20 7.91 18.31 -0.69
CA ALA A 20 7.59 18.72 -2.07
C ALA A 20 6.30 18.10 -2.65
N LEU A 21 5.88 16.92 -2.21
CA LEU A 21 4.81 16.16 -2.88
C LEU A 21 3.62 15.93 -1.95
N ALA A 22 2.52 16.63 -2.21
CA ALA A 22 1.31 16.54 -1.40
C ALA A 22 0.34 15.48 -1.91
N VAL A 23 -0.04 14.55 -1.03
CA VAL A 23 -0.99 13.46 -1.30
C VAL A 23 -2.10 13.41 -0.26
N GLY A 24 -3.21 12.73 -0.55
CA GLY A 24 -4.21 12.42 0.46
C GLY A 24 -3.64 11.47 1.52
N ALA A 25 -4.07 11.62 2.78
CA ALA A 25 -3.68 10.72 3.87
C ALA A 25 -4.08 9.26 3.61
N VAL A 26 -5.13 9.04 2.81
CA VAL A 26 -5.52 7.73 2.28
C VAL A 26 -5.26 7.73 0.78
N GLY A 27 -4.47 6.77 0.31
CA GLY A 27 -4.25 6.47 -1.10
C GLY A 27 -5.09 5.26 -1.54
N LEU A 28 -5.02 4.91 -2.82
CA LEU A 28 -5.68 3.75 -3.40
C LEU A 28 -4.65 2.72 -3.85
N GLY A 29 -4.62 1.56 -3.18
CA GLY A 29 -3.89 0.39 -3.65
C GLY A 29 -4.63 -0.27 -4.82
N CYS A 30 -4.03 -0.28 -6.00
CA CYS A 30 -4.68 -0.75 -7.23
C CYS A 30 -4.47 -2.25 -7.50
N MET A 31 -3.63 -2.95 -6.72
CA MET A 31 -3.35 -4.38 -6.91
C MET A 31 -4.62 -5.25 -7.06
N PRO A 32 -5.69 -5.09 -6.22
CA PRO A 32 -6.89 -5.91 -6.32
C PRO A 32 -7.69 -5.75 -7.62
N MET A 33 -7.38 -4.75 -8.44
CA MET A 33 -8.09 -4.49 -9.70
C MET A 33 -7.70 -5.44 -10.83
N SER A 34 -6.54 -6.12 -10.73
CA SER A 34 -6.04 -7.02 -11.77
C SER A 34 -5.24 -8.21 -11.24
N TRP A 35 -4.98 -8.28 -9.92
CA TRP A 35 -4.09 -9.28 -9.32
C TRP A 35 -4.53 -9.69 -7.93
N ALA A 36 -4.12 -10.90 -7.52
CA ALA A 36 -4.07 -11.39 -6.15
C ALA A 36 -5.40 -11.79 -5.49
N TYR A 37 -6.53 -11.25 -5.92
CA TYR A 37 -7.83 -11.54 -5.30
C TYR A 37 -8.83 -12.06 -6.32
N SER A 38 -9.75 -12.93 -5.88
CA SER A 38 -10.78 -13.53 -6.74
C SER A 38 -11.54 -12.49 -7.57
N GLY A 39 -11.76 -12.83 -8.85
CA GLY A 39 -12.49 -11.97 -9.78
C GLY A 39 -11.80 -10.63 -10.09
N SER A 40 -10.49 -10.46 -9.78
CA SER A 40 -9.74 -9.24 -10.08
C SER A 40 -9.72 -8.90 -11.56
N ARG A 41 -9.61 -9.90 -12.43
CA ARG A 41 -9.54 -9.73 -13.90
C ARG A 41 -10.90 -9.47 -14.58
N GLN A 42 -12.01 -9.69 -13.87
CA GLN A 42 -13.36 -9.67 -14.47
C GLN A 42 -14.09 -8.33 -14.33
N ARG A 43 -13.52 -7.35 -13.59
CA ARG A 43 -14.22 -6.12 -13.18
C ARG A 43 -13.54 -4.83 -13.63
N GLY A 44 -13.02 -4.81 -14.85
CA GLY A 44 -12.25 -3.66 -15.35
C GLY A 44 -13.01 -2.32 -15.30
N ASP A 45 -14.28 -2.31 -15.67
CA ASP A 45 -15.09 -1.08 -15.68
C ASP A 45 -15.49 -0.64 -14.26
N GLU A 46 -15.77 -1.56 -13.34
CA GLU A 46 -15.97 -1.23 -11.93
C GLU A 46 -14.69 -0.64 -11.32
N SER A 47 -13.54 -1.20 -11.67
CA SER A 47 -12.24 -0.70 -11.22
C SER A 47 -11.97 0.72 -11.74
N VAL A 48 -12.28 1.02 -13.00
CA VAL A 48 -12.16 2.37 -13.56
C VAL A 48 -13.04 3.35 -12.80
N ARG A 49 -14.33 3.01 -12.57
CA ARG A 49 -15.23 3.87 -11.78
C ARG A 49 -14.70 4.06 -10.34
N THR A 50 -14.13 3.01 -9.74
CA THR A 50 -13.51 3.08 -8.41
C THR A 50 -12.36 4.08 -8.36
N VAL A 51 -11.50 4.13 -9.39
CA VAL A 51 -10.42 5.13 -9.48
C VAL A 51 -11.00 6.54 -9.61
N HIS A 52 -11.97 6.76 -10.48
CA HIS A 52 -12.65 8.06 -10.60
C HIS A 52 -13.25 8.50 -9.27
N ARG A 53 -13.97 7.60 -8.59
CA ARG A 53 -14.58 7.89 -7.29
C ARG A 53 -13.54 8.24 -6.22
N ALA A 54 -12.41 7.53 -6.19
CA ALA A 54 -11.32 7.82 -5.27
C ALA A 54 -10.75 9.23 -5.49
N LEU A 55 -10.48 9.60 -6.75
CA LEU A 55 -10.01 10.94 -7.10
C LEU A 55 -11.01 12.03 -6.70
N ASP A 56 -12.30 11.82 -6.91
CA ASP A 56 -13.37 12.76 -6.52
C ASP A 56 -13.43 13.00 -5.01
N LEU A 57 -13.02 12.00 -4.22
CA LEU A 57 -12.95 12.09 -2.75
C LEU A 57 -11.63 12.65 -2.23
N GLY A 58 -10.67 12.98 -3.10
CA GLY A 58 -9.35 13.49 -2.72
C GLY A 58 -8.32 12.39 -2.39
N THR A 59 -8.66 11.11 -2.58
CA THR A 59 -7.73 9.98 -2.56
C THR A 59 -6.94 9.98 -3.88
N ASN A 60 -5.94 10.85 -3.97
CA ASN A 60 -5.23 11.12 -5.22
C ASN A 60 -3.99 10.26 -5.46
N LEU A 61 -3.43 9.61 -4.42
CA LEU A 61 -2.31 8.69 -4.59
C LEU A 61 -2.84 7.35 -5.12
N LEU A 62 -2.47 7.01 -6.34
CA LEU A 62 -2.78 5.75 -7.01
C LEU A 62 -1.52 4.89 -7.03
N ASP A 63 -1.51 3.78 -6.27
CA ASP A 63 -0.35 2.89 -6.15
C ASP A 63 -0.54 1.61 -6.97
N THR A 64 0.31 1.42 -7.97
CA THR A 64 0.34 0.27 -8.87
C THR A 64 1.73 -0.36 -8.95
N ALA A 65 1.96 -1.28 -9.88
CA ALA A 65 3.25 -1.86 -10.25
C ALA A 65 3.17 -2.47 -11.64
N ASP A 66 4.32 -2.55 -12.33
CA ASP A 66 4.43 -3.22 -13.63
C ASP A 66 4.05 -4.71 -13.57
N MET A 67 4.36 -5.38 -12.47
CA MET A 67 4.06 -6.79 -12.29
C MET A 67 2.57 -7.09 -12.05
N TYR A 68 1.73 -6.11 -11.72
CA TYR A 68 0.32 -6.36 -11.39
C TYR A 68 -0.50 -6.75 -12.63
N GLY A 69 -0.99 -7.98 -12.64
CA GLY A 69 -1.81 -8.58 -13.66
C GLY A 69 -1.20 -8.95 -15.01
N PRO A 70 0.09 -9.37 -15.19
CA PRO A 70 1.24 -8.51 -15.49
C PRO A 70 0.88 -7.39 -16.46
N PHE A 71 1.31 -6.19 -16.14
CA PHE A 71 1.13 -4.93 -16.90
C PHE A 71 -0.32 -4.41 -17.02
N THR A 72 -1.35 -5.25 -16.84
CA THR A 72 -2.74 -4.87 -17.09
C THR A 72 -3.27 -3.84 -16.09
N ASN A 73 -2.68 -3.77 -14.89
CA ASN A 73 -3.02 -2.76 -13.90
C ASN A 73 -2.65 -1.34 -14.35
N GLU A 74 -1.44 -1.17 -14.87
CA GLU A 74 -1.00 0.12 -15.42
C GLU A 74 -1.81 0.52 -16.66
N LEU A 75 -2.17 -0.43 -17.52
CA LEU A 75 -3.06 -0.18 -18.67
C LEU A 75 -4.45 0.29 -18.22
N LEU A 76 -5.00 -0.30 -17.15
CA LEU A 76 -6.27 0.13 -16.57
C LEU A 76 -6.18 1.57 -16.06
N LEU A 77 -5.13 1.89 -15.31
CA LEU A 77 -4.92 3.25 -14.82
C LEU A 77 -4.69 4.24 -15.95
N GLY A 78 -3.98 3.85 -17.01
CA GLY A 78 -3.76 4.68 -18.19
C GLY A 78 -5.07 5.17 -18.84
N ARG A 79 -6.14 4.36 -18.78
CA ARG A 79 -7.48 4.79 -19.27
C ARG A 79 -8.03 5.98 -18.47
N VAL A 80 -7.82 5.99 -17.13
CA VAL A 80 -8.26 7.09 -16.27
C VAL A 80 -7.33 8.30 -16.39
N LEU A 81 -6.02 8.07 -16.45
CA LEU A 81 -5.01 9.13 -16.48
C LEU A 81 -5.07 9.98 -17.75
N ARG A 82 -5.56 9.48 -18.87
CA ARG A 82 -5.83 10.29 -20.06
C ARG A 82 -6.70 11.52 -19.76
N GLU A 83 -7.65 11.37 -18.84
CA GLU A 83 -8.62 12.41 -18.49
C GLU A 83 -8.27 13.12 -17.17
N ARG A 84 -7.69 12.38 -16.21
CA ARG A 84 -7.54 12.82 -14.82
C ARG A 84 -6.08 12.87 -14.32
N ARG A 85 -5.09 12.97 -15.23
CA ARG A 85 -3.65 12.98 -14.85
C ARG A 85 -3.32 14.06 -13.83
N ARG A 86 -3.93 15.23 -13.95
CA ARG A 86 -3.66 16.38 -13.05
C ARG A 86 -4.19 16.18 -11.63
N ASP A 87 -5.20 15.33 -11.47
CA ASP A 87 -5.82 15.04 -10.20
C ASP A 87 -5.09 13.90 -9.46
N ALA A 88 -4.24 13.14 -10.17
CA ALA A 88 -3.61 11.93 -9.67
C ALA A 88 -2.15 12.15 -9.32
N PHE A 89 -1.72 11.53 -8.22
CA PHE A 89 -0.34 11.24 -7.88
C PHE A 89 -0.08 9.77 -8.18
N VAL A 90 0.73 9.49 -9.18
CA VAL A 90 0.95 8.13 -9.69
C VAL A 90 2.20 7.54 -9.07
N SER A 91 2.02 6.44 -8.33
CA SER A 91 3.08 5.60 -7.81
C SER A 91 3.09 4.27 -8.56
N THR A 92 4.21 3.91 -9.16
CA THR A 92 4.40 2.56 -9.74
C THR A 92 5.75 1.99 -9.35
N LYS A 93 5.93 0.70 -9.59
CA LYS A 93 7.10 -0.06 -9.13
C LYS A 93 7.65 -0.92 -10.27
N ALA A 94 8.96 -1.16 -10.25
CA ALA A 94 9.64 -2.16 -11.06
C ALA A 94 10.73 -2.88 -10.26
N GLY A 95 11.30 -3.91 -10.82
CA GLY A 95 12.33 -4.72 -10.15
C GLY A 95 11.88 -6.14 -9.84
N LEU A 96 10.66 -6.52 -10.29
CA LEU A 96 10.18 -7.89 -10.22
C LEU A 96 9.71 -8.37 -11.59
N LEU A 97 10.15 -9.56 -11.96
CA LEU A 97 9.70 -10.28 -13.16
C LEU A 97 8.76 -11.40 -12.74
N VAL A 98 7.62 -11.48 -13.41
CA VAL A 98 6.63 -12.53 -13.18
C VAL A 98 6.82 -13.60 -14.25
N GLY A 99 7.27 -14.77 -13.83
CA GLY A 99 7.28 -16.00 -14.64
C GLY A 99 6.01 -16.83 -14.38
N GLU A 100 5.91 -17.96 -15.03
CA GLU A 100 4.72 -18.84 -14.91
C GLU A 100 4.55 -19.39 -13.48
N GLN A 101 5.65 -19.71 -12.79
CA GLN A 101 5.61 -20.34 -11.46
C GLN A 101 6.37 -19.57 -10.37
N HIS A 102 7.07 -18.48 -10.70
CA HIS A 102 7.92 -17.77 -9.77
C HIS A 102 8.04 -16.28 -10.11
N ILE A 103 8.37 -15.51 -9.09
CA ILE A 103 8.67 -14.09 -9.19
C ILE A 103 10.16 -13.92 -8.91
N VAL A 104 10.88 -13.28 -9.84
CA VAL A 104 12.32 -13.06 -9.75
C VAL A 104 12.62 -11.58 -9.65
N ALA A 105 13.54 -11.21 -8.75
CA ALA A 105 14.06 -9.86 -8.70
C ALA A 105 14.97 -9.57 -9.91
N ASN A 106 14.88 -8.34 -10.44
CA ASN A 106 15.77 -7.84 -11.47
C ASN A 106 16.06 -6.36 -11.24
N GLY A 107 17.20 -6.11 -10.60
CA GLY A 107 17.68 -4.75 -10.28
C GLY A 107 18.65 -4.18 -11.31
N ARG A 108 18.92 -4.87 -12.43
CA ARG A 108 19.91 -4.40 -13.41
C ARG A 108 19.57 -3.02 -13.94
N PRO A 109 20.53 -2.07 -13.95
CA PRO A 109 20.33 -0.68 -14.39
C PRO A 109 19.59 -0.53 -15.73
N GLY A 110 19.99 -1.31 -16.74
CA GLY A 110 19.35 -1.30 -18.05
C GLY A 110 17.90 -1.80 -18.03
N TYR A 111 17.58 -2.75 -17.11
CA TYR A 111 16.21 -3.23 -16.96
C TYR A 111 15.31 -2.17 -16.32
N VAL A 112 15.69 -1.59 -15.18
CA VAL A 112 14.82 -0.61 -14.48
C VAL A 112 14.54 0.63 -15.31
N LYS A 113 15.51 1.07 -16.15
CA LYS A 113 15.30 2.18 -17.10
C LYS A 113 14.27 1.82 -18.18
N ARG A 114 14.40 0.66 -18.83
CA ARG A 114 13.40 0.19 -19.81
C ARG A 114 12.03 -0.08 -19.21
N ALA A 115 11.98 -0.61 -18.00
CA ALA A 115 10.72 -0.83 -17.26
C ALA A 115 9.99 0.49 -17.01
N CYS A 116 10.71 1.56 -16.61
CA CYS A 116 10.14 2.89 -16.45
C CYS A 116 9.55 3.42 -17.75
N ASP A 117 10.27 3.33 -18.86
CA ASP A 117 9.78 3.78 -20.17
C ASP A 117 8.54 2.97 -20.62
N ALA A 118 8.50 1.69 -20.30
CA ALA A 118 7.33 0.86 -20.57
C ALA A 118 6.12 1.24 -19.67
N SER A 119 6.35 1.53 -18.38
CA SER A 119 5.33 2.01 -17.45
C SER A 119 4.75 3.34 -17.88
N LEU A 120 5.57 4.31 -18.28
CA LEU A 120 5.10 5.59 -18.83
C LEU A 120 4.15 5.40 -20.02
N ARG A 121 4.49 4.50 -20.95
CA ARG A 121 3.61 4.18 -22.10
C ARG A 121 2.29 3.54 -21.68
N ARG A 122 2.31 2.57 -20.74
CA ARG A 122 1.08 1.91 -20.26
C ARG A 122 0.18 2.87 -19.46
N LEU A 123 0.78 3.70 -18.63
CA LEU A 123 0.10 4.71 -17.83
C LEU A 123 -0.35 5.93 -18.65
N GLN A 124 0.11 6.04 -19.91
CA GLN A 124 -0.20 7.15 -20.82
C GLN A 124 0.12 8.51 -20.18
N THR A 125 1.31 8.64 -19.62
CA THR A 125 1.84 9.84 -18.97
C THR A 125 3.32 10.00 -19.27
N ASP A 126 3.80 11.24 -19.28
CA ASP A 126 5.21 11.55 -19.50
C ASP A 126 6.02 11.53 -18.20
N VAL A 127 5.36 11.55 -17.04
CA VAL A 127 6.00 11.63 -15.73
C VAL A 127 5.32 10.71 -14.71
N ILE A 128 6.10 9.91 -14.00
CA ILE A 128 5.71 9.15 -12.81
C ILE A 128 6.03 10.01 -11.57
N ASP A 129 5.09 10.15 -10.65
CA ASP A 129 5.30 10.98 -9.45
C ASP A 129 6.20 10.28 -8.43
N LEU A 130 6.01 8.96 -8.22
CA LEU A 130 6.84 8.13 -7.35
C LEU A 130 7.18 6.81 -8.05
N TYR A 131 8.47 6.57 -8.31
CA TYR A 131 8.95 5.31 -8.87
C TYR A 131 9.64 4.49 -7.78
N GLN A 132 9.17 3.29 -7.53
CA GLN A 132 9.65 2.47 -6.43
C GLN A 132 10.45 1.27 -6.91
N LEU A 133 11.57 0.98 -6.26
CA LEU A 133 12.20 -0.33 -6.37
C LEU A 133 11.32 -1.35 -5.61
N HIS A 134 10.68 -2.26 -6.36
CA HIS A 134 9.71 -3.21 -5.80
C HIS A 134 10.37 -4.22 -4.86
N ARG A 135 11.57 -4.69 -5.23
CA ARG A 135 12.44 -5.53 -4.40
C ARG A 135 13.88 -5.37 -4.87
N ALA A 136 14.80 -5.30 -3.92
CA ALA A 136 16.22 -5.31 -4.25
C ALA A 136 16.62 -6.68 -4.83
N ASP A 137 17.42 -6.65 -5.89
CA ASP A 137 17.99 -7.83 -6.52
C ASP A 137 19.22 -8.28 -5.70
N PRO A 138 19.28 -9.53 -5.20
CA PRO A 138 20.42 -9.99 -4.44
C PRO A 138 21.71 -10.10 -5.26
N GLU A 139 21.61 -10.17 -6.60
CA GLU A 139 22.75 -10.27 -7.52
C GLU A 139 23.30 -8.92 -8.00
N VAL A 140 22.58 -7.81 -7.69
CA VAL A 140 22.96 -6.46 -8.12
C VAL A 140 23.13 -5.56 -6.91
N PRO A 141 24.26 -4.85 -6.76
CA PRO A 141 24.39 -3.84 -5.71
C PRO A 141 23.23 -2.84 -5.79
N VAL A 142 22.52 -2.68 -4.68
CA VAL A 142 21.32 -1.82 -4.66
C VAL A 142 21.61 -0.38 -5.06
N GLU A 143 22.85 0.08 -4.86
CA GLU A 143 23.33 1.41 -5.27
C GLU A 143 23.36 1.57 -6.78
N GLU A 144 23.70 0.51 -7.53
CA GLU A 144 23.70 0.55 -9.00
C GLU A 144 22.28 0.66 -9.55
N THR A 145 21.36 -0.14 -9.00
CA THR A 145 19.92 -0.04 -9.31
C THR A 145 19.41 1.37 -9.00
N TRP A 146 19.72 1.86 -7.79
CA TRP A 146 19.25 3.17 -7.33
C TRP A 146 19.85 4.32 -8.13
N GLY A 147 21.12 4.24 -8.53
CA GLY A 147 21.76 5.19 -9.43
C GLY A 147 21.06 5.29 -10.78
N ALA A 148 20.68 4.14 -11.35
CA ALA A 148 19.90 4.10 -12.59
C ALA A 148 18.51 4.72 -12.45
N MET A 149 17.85 4.54 -11.29
CA MET A 149 16.58 5.19 -10.98
C MET A 149 16.76 6.71 -10.78
N ALA A 150 17.86 7.14 -10.16
CA ALA A 150 18.21 8.56 -10.02
C ALA A 150 18.42 9.25 -11.37
N ASP A 151 18.98 8.54 -12.36
CA ASP A 151 19.08 9.06 -13.73
C ASP A 151 17.72 9.34 -14.37
N LEU A 152 16.68 8.54 -14.04
CA LEU A 152 15.31 8.78 -14.51
C LEU A 152 14.73 10.06 -13.90
N VAL A 153 15.09 10.38 -12.65
CA VAL A 153 14.72 11.67 -12.02
C VAL A 153 15.40 12.82 -12.74
N ARG A 154 16.72 12.72 -12.98
CA ARG A 154 17.48 13.74 -13.72
C ARG A 154 16.95 13.95 -15.14
N ALA A 155 16.48 12.89 -15.77
CA ALA A 155 15.85 12.95 -17.09
C ALA A 155 14.39 13.49 -17.08
N GLY A 156 13.83 13.83 -15.91
CA GLY A 156 12.47 14.34 -15.77
C GLY A 156 11.35 13.32 -15.97
N LYS A 157 11.67 12.03 -16.10
CA LYS A 157 10.70 10.93 -16.26
C LYS A 157 10.03 10.53 -14.94
N VAL A 158 10.69 10.82 -13.82
CA VAL A 158 10.27 10.46 -12.47
C VAL A 158 10.48 11.67 -11.56
N ARG A 159 9.54 11.93 -10.64
CA ARG A 159 9.70 13.06 -9.68
C ARG A 159 10.40 12.65 -8.40
N ALA A 160 10.12 11.44 -7.90
CA ALA A 160 10.64 10.95 -6.63
C ALA A 160 10.88 9.45 -6.65
N LEU A 161 11.81 8.99 -5.80
CA LEU A 161 12.15 7.59 -5.66
C LEU A 161 11.64 7.02 -4.34
N GLY A 162 11.19 5.77 -4.39
CA GLY A 162 10.77 5.01 -3.22
C GLY A 162 11.33 3.59 -3.20
N LEU A 163 11.32 2.97 -2.03
CA LEU A 163 11.69 1.58 -1.83
C LEU A 163 10.51 0.81 -1.23
N CYS A 164 10.16 -0.30 -1.85
CA CYS A 164 9.13 -1.21 -1.35
C CYS A 164 9.77 -2.32 -0.51
N ALA A 165 9.34 -2.43 0.74
CA ALA A 165 9.75 -3.44 1.71
C ALA A 165 8.63 -4.44 2.03
N VAL A 166 7.56 -4.47 1.23
CA VAL A 166 6.50 -5.47 1.36
C VAL A 166 7.08 -6.85 1.08
N GLY A 167 6.82 -7.81 1.97
CA GLY A 167 7.44 -9.14 1.91
C GLY A 167 8.87 -9.19 2.47
N ALA A 168 9.26 -8.22 3.31
CA ALA A 168 10.56 -8.23 4.01
C ALA A 168 10.79 -9.46 4.90
N ARG A 169 9.74 -10.22 5.20
CA ARG A 169 9.81 -11.48 5.94
C ARG A 169 10.53 -12.58 5.17
N ALA A 170 10.34 -12.62 3.85
CA ALA A 170 10.98 -13.60 2.98
C ALA A 170 12.51 -13.41 3.02
N GLY A 171 13.24 -14.49 3.33
CA GLY A 171 14.70 -14.49 3.44
C GLY A 171 15.26 -13.83 4.70
N ARG A 172 14.45 -13.57 5.73
CA ARG A 172 14.94 -13.09 7.02
C ARG A 172 15.86 -14.11 7.68
N ARG A 173 17.02 -13.65 8.14
CA ARG A 173 17.94 -14.49 8.91
C ARG A 173 17.36 -14.78 10.31
N PRO A 174 17.54 -15.98 10.87
CA PRO A 174 17.16 -16.26 12.25
C PRO A 174 17.75 -15.21 13.21
N GLY A 175 16.94 -14.71 14.14
CA GLY A 175 17.34 -13.70 15.11
C GLY A 175 17.40 -12.24 14.61
N ALA A 176 17.28 -11.98 13.30
CA ALA A 176 17.23 -10.62 12.80
C ALA A 176 15.83 -10.01 12.99
N ARG A 177 15.75 -8.70 13.25
CA ARG A 177 14.49 -7.96 13.24
C ARG A 177 13.96 -7.86 11.81
N LEU A 178 12.63 -7.75 11.67
CA LEU A 178 11.96 -7.82 10.36
C LEU A 178 12.54 -6.85 9.32
N HIS A 179 12.85 -5.62 9.71
CA HIS A 179 13.28 -4.58 8.78
C HIS A 179 14.79 -4.29 8.77
N ASP A 180 15.62 -5.11 9.43
CA ASP A 180 17.08 -4.87 9.47
C ASP A 180 17.72 -4.82 8.08
N THR A 181 17.30 -5.71 7.18
CA THR A 181 17.82 -5.69 5.79
C THR A 181 17.33 -4.46 5.03
N THR A 182 16.06 -4.11 5.19
CA THR A 182 15.47 -2.89 4.59
C THR A 182 16.22 -1.64 5.04
N LEU A 183 16.47 -1.51 6.35
CA LEU A 183 17.19 -0.36 6.90
C LEU A 183 18.61 -0.24 6.36
N ARG A 184 19.34 -1.36 6.25
CA ARG A 184 20.67 -1.36 5.61
C ARG A 184 20.61 -0.93 4.14
N GLN A 185 19.64 -1.41 3.39
CA GLN A 185 19.43 -0.99 2.00
C GLN A 185 19.12 0.51 1.91
N LEU A 186 18.20 1.00 2.73
CA LEU A 186 17.83 2.41 2.79
C LEU A 186 19.02 3.32 3.12
N GLN A 187 19.86 2.93 4.08
CA GLN A 187 21.06 3.66 4.43
C GLN A 187 22.05 3.76 3.25
N ARG A 188 22.19 2.68 2.47
CA ARG A 188 23.07 2.64 1.29
C ARG A 188 22.52 3.50 0.15
N VAL A 189 21.26 3.31 -0.23
CA VAL A 189 20.66 4.05 -1.36
C VAL A 189 20.52 5.53 -1.07
N GLN A 190 20.31 5.93 0.19
CA GLN A 190 20.24 7.33 0.60
C GLN A 190 21.54 8.11 0.33
N GLN A 191 22.69 7.43 0.28
CA GLN A 191 23.98 8.03 -0.07
C GLN A 191 24.11 8.30 -1.57
N VAL A 192 23.34 7.61 -2.40
CA VAL A 192 23.36 7.74 -3.86
C VAL A 192 22.38 8.82 -4.33
N PHE A 193 21.15 8.76 -3.84
CA PHE A 193 20.08 9.71 -4.16
C PHE A 193 18.98 9.64 -3.08
N PRO A 194 18.36 10.79 -2.73
CA PRO A 194 17.35 10.83 -1.67
C PRO A 194 16.20 9.85 -1.85
N VAL A 195 15.84 9.15 -0.77
CA VAL A 195 14.63 8.37 -0.66
C VAL A 195 13.49 9.29 -0.27
N SER A 196 12.41 9.30 -1.05
CA SER A 196 11.24 10.14 -0.77
C SER A 196 10.13 9.36 -0.04
N ALA A 197 10.02 8.06 -0.29
CA ALA A 197 9.03 7.21 0.35
C ALA A 197 9.55 5.79 0.59
N VAL A 198 9.03 5.17 1.64
CA VAL A 198 9.17 3.73 1.91
C VAL A 198 7.79 3.11 1.97
N GLN A 199 7.55 2.02 1.23
CA GLN A 199 6.32 1.27 1.31
C GLN A 199 6.58 -0.04 2.07
N ALA A 200 5.88 -0.25 3.18
CA ALA A 200 5.97 -1.48 3.96
C ALA A 200 4.61 -1.81 4.58
N GLU A 201 4.47 -3.06 5.02
CA GLU A 201 3.27 -3.48 5.73
C GLU A 201 3.16 -2.74 7.06
N LEU A 202 1.96 -2.19 7.32
CA LEU A 202 1.58 -1.64 8.62
C LEU A 202 0.07 -1.74 8.80
N SER A 203 -0.32 -2.49 9.81
CA SER A 203 -1.71 -2.65 10.22
C SER A 203 -1.79 -3.00 11.70
N VAL A 204 -2.98 -2.94 12.29
CA VAL A 204 -3.23 -3.47 13.64
C VAL A 204 -2.83 -4.95 13.75
N TRP A 205 -2.89 -5.67 12.62
CA TRP A 205 -2.51 -7.10 12.54
C TRP A 205 -1.02 -7.35 12.33
N SER A 206 -0.26 -6.35 11.86
CA SER A 206 1.19 -6.43 11.58
C SER A 206 1.83 -5.07 11.88
N PRO A 207 2.12 -4.79 13.17
CA PRO A 207 2.66 -3.50 13.61
C PRO A 207 4.19 -3.40 13.53
N ASP A 208 4.88 -4.42 13.05
CA ASP A 208 6.36 -4.56 13.13
C ASP A 208 7.16 -3.35 12.60
N ALA A 209 6.60 -2.59 11.67
CA ALA A 209 7.27 -1.38 11.14
C ALA A 209 7.42 -0.27 12.19
N LEU A 210 6.63 -0.30 13.27
CA LEU A 210 6.67 0.70 14.35
C LEU A 210 8.00 0.68 15.12
N ASP A 211 8.66 -0.49 15.19
CA ASP A 211 9.83 -0.66 16.06
C ASP A 211 11.05 0.15 15.57
N ALA A 212 11.28 0.19 14.27
CA ALA A 212 12.50 0.79 13.73
C ALA A 212 12.29 1.51 12.39
N LEU A 213 11.50 0.94 11.47
CA LEU A 213 11.40 1.46 10.11
C LEU A 213 10.63 2.78 10.06
N LEU A 214 9.50 2.87 10.76
CA LEU A 214 8.69 4.08 10.82
C LEU A 214 9.42 5.24 11.47
N PRO A 215 10.05 5.09 12.68
CA PRO A 215 10.84 6.14 13.29
C PRO A 215 12.04 6.58 12.44
N TRP A 216 12.66 5.63 11.71
CA TRP A 216 13.75 5.95 10.80
C TRP A 216 13.29 6.85 9.65
N CYS A 217 12.10 6.59 9.09
CA CYS A 217 11.49 7.41 8.05
C CYS A 217 11.14 8.80 8.57
N GLU A 218 10.50 8.88 9.74
CA GLU A 218 10.10 10.14 10.37
C GLU A 218 11.28 11.07 10.59
N ALA A 219 12.35 10.56 11.21
CA ALA A 219 13.56 11.32 11.50
C ALA A 219 14.24 11.91 10.25
N ARG A 220 13.88 11.47 9.05
CA ARG A 220 14.44 11.89 7.76
C ARG A 220 13.46 12.58 6.83
N GLY A 221 12.24 12.84 7.29
CA GLY A 221 11.18 13.43 6.46
C GLY A 221 10.77 12.55 5.28
N ILE A 222 10.93 11.22 5.39
CA ILE A 222 10.57 10.25 4.36
C ILE A 222 9.12 9.82 4.58
N GLY A 223 8.29 9.85 3.52
CA GLY A 223 6.92 9.38 3.58
C GLY A 223 6.85 7.86 3.79
N PHE A 224 5.92 7.41 4.61
CA PHE A 224 5.68 5.99 4.85
C PHE A 224 4.35 5.57 4.23
N LEU A 225 4.40 4.69 3.23
CA LEU A 225 3.23 4.15 2.55
C LEU A 225 2.84 2.82 3.22
N ALA A 226 1.82 2.86 4.07
CA ALA A 226 1.35 1.70 4.82
C ALA A 226 0.59 0.74 3.89
N ALA A 227 1.27 -0.30 3.42
CA ALA A 227 0.67 -1.37 2.63
C ALA A 227 -0.15 -2.32 3.51
N MET A 228 -1.16 -2.96 2.92
CA MET A 228 -2.05 -3.93 3.58
C MET A 228 -2.65 -3.42 4.92
N PRO A 229 -3.09 -2.15 5.03
CA PRO A 229 -3.52 -1.56 6.30
C PRO A 229 -4.77 -2.23 6.88
N LEU A 230 -5.49 -3.02 6.07
CA LEU A 230 -6.66 -3.80 6.47
C LEU A 230 -6.36 -5.31 6.62
N GLY A 231 -5.08 -5.73 6.69
CA GLY A 231 -4.70 -7.13 6.84
C GLY A 231 -5.34 -8.02 5.76
N ASN A 232 -5.16 -7.67 4.49
CA ASN A 232 -5.78 -8.35 3.34
C ASN A 232 -7.30 -8.54 3.47
N GLY A 233 -7.98 -7.60 4.14
CA GLY A 233 -9.43 -7.61 4.35
C GLY A 233 -9.89 -8.20 5.68
N PHE A 234 -9.02 -8.83 6.48
CA PHE A 234 -9.41 -9.42 7.76
C PHE A 234 -9.94 -8.36 8.75
N LEU A 235 -9.29 -7.22 8.84
CA LEU A 235 -9.63 -6.14 9.78
C LEU A 235 -10.93 -5.40 9.43
N THR A 236 -11.51 -5.69 8.27
CA THR A 236 -12.85 -5.17 7.91
C THR A 236 -13.96 -5.83 8.73
N GLY A 237 -13.70 -7.03 9.27
CA GLY A 237 -14.69 -7.83 9.98
C GLY A 237 -15.77 -8.44 9.08
N THR A 238 -15.56 -8.46 7.76
CA THR A 238 -16.50 -9.06 6.79
C THR A 238 -16.13 -10.48 6.39
N LEU A 239 -14.94 -10.96 6.77
CA LEU A 239 -14.49 -12.32 6.47
C LEU A 239 -14.92 -13.26 7.59
N THR A 240 -15.54 -14.37 7.23
CA THR A 240 -16.00 -15.41 8.16
C THR A 240 -14.99 -16.56 8.19
N PRO A 241 -14.53 -17.00 9.39
CA PRO A 241 -13.70 -18.18 9.49
C PRO A 241 -14.38 -19.41 8.87
N GLY A 242 -13.66 -20.11 7.99
CA GLY A 242 -14.13 -21.34 7.37
C GLY A 242 -14.90 -21.18 6.06
N GLU A 243 -15.25 -19.96 5.61
CA GLU A 243 -15.87 -19.79 4.27
C GLU A 243 -14.92 -20.15 3.13
N GLY A 244 -13.60 -20.09 3.39
CA GLY A 244 -12.60 -20.36 2.38
C GLY A 244 -12.41 -19.22 1.36
N PHE A 245 -11.54 -19.46 0.39
CA PHE A 245 -11.24 -18.54 -0.70
C PHE A 245 -11.09 -19.30 -2.01
N GLU A 246 -11.39 -18.65 -3.12
CA GLU A 246 -11.17 -19.23 -4.44
C GLU A 246 -9.67 -19.54 -4.67
N PRO A 247 -9.35 -20.55 -5.48
CA PRO A 247 -7.96 -21.00 -5.68
C PRO A 247 -7.00 -19.93 -6.24
N ASP A 248 -7.54 -18.92 -6.95
CA ASP A 248 -6.79 -17.80 -7.51
C ASP A 248 -6.59 -16.63 -6.52
N ASP A 249 -7.19 -16.72 -5.33
CA ASP A 249 -7.03 -15.74 -4.26
C ASP A 249 -5.77 -16.05 -3.44
N VAL A 250 -4.90 -15.06 -3.24
CA VAL A 250 -3.66 -15.24 -2.47
C VAL A 250 -3.93 -15.72 -1.04
N ARG A 251 -5.08 -15.40 -0.48
CA ARG A 251 -5.49 -15.79 0.88
C ARG A 251 -5.75 -17.29 1.01
N ALA A 252 -6.12 -17.97 -0.08
CA ALA A 252 -6.36 -19.42 -0.10
C ALA A 252 -5.14 -20.24 0.35
N ARG A 253 -3.93 -19.68 0.15
CA ARG A 253 -2.65 -20.35 0.47
C ARG A 253 -1.91 -19.70 1.64
N HIS A 254 -2.50 -18.69 2.26
CA HIS A 254 -1.84 -17.90 3.27
C HIS A 254 -2.14 -18.45 4.68
N PRO A 255 -1.12 -18.79 5.50
CA PRO A 255 -1.32 -19.43 6.80
C PRO A 255 -2.27 -18.68 7.75
N ARG A 256 -2.29 -17.36 7.73
CA ARG A 256 -3.18 -16.55 8.57
C ARG A 256 -4.67 -16.67 8.21
N PHE A 257 -4.99 -17.18 7.02
CA PHE A 257 -6.36 -17.28 6.52
C PHE A 257 -6.94 -18.70 6.60
N THR A 258 -6.28 -19.61 7.33
CA THR A 258 -6.93 -20.87 7.72
C THR A 258 -8.11 -20.58 8.66
N ALA A 259 -9.12 -21.46 8.66
CA ALA A 259 -10.29 -21.31 9.54
C ALA A 259 -9.88 -21.15 11.02
N GLU A 260 -8.91 -21.95 11.45
CA GLU A 260 -8.37 -21.91 12.81
C GLU A 260 -7.72 -20.55 13.13
N MET A 261 -6.81 -20.08 12.29
CA MET A 261 -6.11 -18.80 12.51
C MET A 261 -7.05 -17.61 12.42
N MET A 262 -8.00 -17.63 11.48
CA MET A 262 -9.02 -16.59 11.41
C MET A 262 -9.90 -16.57 12.67
N ALA A 263 -10.29 -17.73 13.20
CA ALA A 263 -11.07 -17.81 14.44
C ALA A 263 -10.26 -17.31 15.66
N ALA A 264 -8.99 -17.72 15.77
CA ALA A 264 -8.11 -17.29 16.85
C ALA A 264 -7.84 -15.77 16.87
N ASN A 265 -7.85 -15.12 15.69
CA ASN A 265 -7.64 -13.68 15.55
C ASN A 265 -8.95 -12.85 15.64
N GLN A 266 -10.14 -13.45 15.76
CA GLN A 266 -11.41 -12.71 15.88
C GLN A 266 -11.45 -11.69 17.02
N PRO A 267 -10.81 -11.89 18.19
CA PRO A 267 -10.76 -10.89 19.25
C PRO A 267 -10.25 -9.52 18.78
N ILE A 268 -9.34 -9.46 17.80
CA ILE A 268 -8.85 -8.21 17.20
C ILE A 268 -10.02 -7.47 16.53
N VAL A 269 -10.77 -8.18 15.68
CA VAL A 269 -11.92 -7.60 14.96
C VAL A 269 -13.04 -7.17 15.93
N VAL A 270 -13.27 -7.96 16.98
CA VAL A 270 -14.25 -7.63 18.03
C VAL A 270 -13.87 -6.32 18.73
N GLY A 271 -12.58 -6.15 19.06
CA GLY A 271 -12.07 -4.91 19.64
C GLY A 271 -12.28 -3.70 18.71
N LEU A 272 -11.90 -3.84 17.44
CA LEU A 272 -12.12 -2.77 16.45
C LEU A 272 -13.60 -2.41 16.29
N ARG A 273 -14.52 -3.40 16.31
CA ARG A 273 -15.98 -3.14 16.29
C ARG A 273 -16.46 -2.39 17.53
N ARG A 274 -15.90 -2.69 18.71
CA ARG A 274 -16.24 -2.00 19.95
C ARG A 274 -15.83 -0.53 19.89
N ILE A 275 -14.62 -0.25 19.41
CA ILE A 275 -14.14 1.11 19.19
C ILE A 275 -15.03 1.83 18.16
N ALA A 276 -15.33 1.19 17.02
CA ALA A 276 -16.16 1.77 15.97
C ALA A 276 -17.52 2.25 16.50
N ARG A 277 -18.19 1.46 17.33
CA ARG A 277 -19.48 1.81 17.93
C ARG A 277 -19.46 3.08 18.79
N ARG A 278 -18.31 3.41 19.41
CA ARG A 278 -18.15 4.66 20.20
C ARG A 278 -18.13 5.89 19.29
N HIS A 279 -17.70 5.75 18.05
CA HIS A 279 -17.59 6.84 17.08
C HIS A 279 -18.84 7.03 16.21
N GLY A 280 -19.80 6.11 16.26
CA GLY A 280 -21.07 6.20 15.53
C GLY A 280 -21.54 4.87 14.95
N GLU A 281 -22.85 4.79 14.66
CA GLU A 281 -23.46 3.57 14.12
C GLU A 281 -22.95 3.22 12.72
N ASP A 282 -22.55 4.22 11.94
CA ASP A 282 -22.05 4.05 10.56
C ASP A 282 -20.52 3.85 10.50
N VAL A 283 -19.81 3.91 11.63
CA VAL A 283 -18.36 3.72 11.66
C VAL A 283 -18.03 2.22 11.64
N THR A 284 -17.12 1.84 10.74
CA THR A 284 -16.74 0.44 10.53
C THR A 284 -15.40 0.09 11.19
N PRO A 285 -15.15 -1.21 11.48
CA PRO A 285 -13.84 -1.67 11.94
C PRO A 285 -12.71 -1.30 10.94
N ALA A 286 -13.00 -1.31 9.64
CA ALA A 286 -12.04 -0.90 8.61
C ALA A 286 -11.60 0.56 8.78
N GLN A 287 -12.54 1.46 9.05
CA GLN A 287 -12.23 2.87 9.30
C GLN A 287 -11.40 3.05 10.57
N VAL A 288 -11.70 2.31 11.64
CA VAL A 288 -10.88 2.32 12.87
C VAL A 288 -9.46 1.82 12.60
N ALA A 289 -9.32 0.71 11.86
CA ALA A 289 -8.00 0.17 11.50
C ALA A 289 -7.18 1.17 10.65
N LEU A 290 -7.81 1.84 9.68
CA LEU A 290 -7.16 2.88 8.88
C LEU A 290 -6.81 4.12 9.70
N ALA A 291 -7.72 4.59 10.57
CA ALA A 291 -7.48 5.71 11.47
C ALA A 291 -6.32 5.43 12.43
N TRP A 292 -6.20 4.19 12.92
CA TRP A 292 -5.06 3.77 13.72
C TRP A 292 -3.75 3.86 12.94
N VAL A 293 -3.71 3.39 11.71
CA VAL A 293 -2.53 3.52 10.83
C VAL A 293 -2.15 4.98 10.64
N LEU A 294 -3.14 5.86 10.39
CA LEU A 294 -2.92 7.29 10.20
C LEU A 294 -2.46 8.01 11.46
N ALA A 295 -2.83 7.49 12.64
CA ALA A 295 -2.41 8.03 13.94
C ALA A 295 -0.93 7.78 14.25
N GLN A 296 -0.24 6.90 13.51
CA GLN A 296 1.17 6.58 13.72
C GLN A 296 2.14 7.68 13.27
N GLY A 297 1.67 8.71 12.58
CA GLY A 297 2.49 9.87 12.21
C GLY A 297 1.94 10.64 11.00
N ARG A 298 2.28 11.91 10.89
CA ARG A 298 1.85 12.74 9.75
C ARG A 298 2.53 12.36 8.43
N HIS A 299 3.64 11.64 8.48
CA HIS A 299 4.37 11.11 7.32
C HIS A 299 3.80 9.77 6.82
N VAL A 300 2.78 9.19 7.51
CA VAL A 300 2.15 7.92 7.17
C VAL A 300 0.96 8.13 6.25
N ILE A 301 0.92 7.42 5.14
CA ILE A 301 -0.19 7.37 4.18
C ILE A 301 -0.72 5.94 4.16
N ALA A 302 -2.00 5.74 4.43
CA ALA A 302 -2.62 4.42 4.34
C ALA A 302 -2.94 4.06 2.88
N LEU A 303 -2.60 2.84 2.44
CA LEU A 303 -2.85 2.33 1.09
C LEU A 303 -3.82 1.13 1.09
N PRO A 304 -5.08 1.31 1.47
CA PRO A 304 -6.07 0.25 1.35
C PRO A 304 -6.32 -0.08 -0.13
N GLY A 305 -6.31 -1.38 -0.45
CA GLY A 305 -6.61 -1.88 -1.80
C GLY A 305 -8.08 -2.15 -1.98
N THR A 306 -8.68 -1.67 -3.08
CA THR A 306 -10.05 -2.04 -3.46
C THR A 306 -10.31 -1.90 -4.95
N LYS A 307 -11.31 -2.64 -5.46
CA LYS A 307 -11.85 -2.55 -6.82
C LYS A 307 -13.34 -2.12 -6.82
N ARG A 308 -13.85 -1.63 -5.67
CA ARG A 308 -15.26 -1.26 -5.50
C ARG A 308 -15.41 0.17 -5.00
N GLU A 309 -16.27 0.94 -5.66
CA GLU A 309 -16.54 2.36 -5.36
C GLU A 309 -16.95 2.59 -3.90
N ARG A 310 -17.84 1.73 -3.37
CA ARG A 310 -18.31 1.84 -1.97
C ARG A 310 -17.16 1.73 -0.97
N TRP A 311 -16.23 0.79 -1.20
CA TRP A 311 -15.09 0.60 -0.30
C TRP A 311 -14.04 1.71 -0.45
N ALA A 312 -13.88 2.27 -1.66
CA ALA A 312 -13.03 3.45 -1.85
C ALA A 312 -13.59 4.64 -1.06
N ALA A 313 -14.91 4.84 -1.08
CA ALA A 313 -15.57 5.91 -0.32
C ALA A 313 -15.45 5.68 1.20
N GLU A 314 -15.70 4.48 1.68
CA GLU A 314 -15.56 4.12 3.10
C GLU A 314 -14.12 4.33 3.58
N ASN A 315 -13.14 3.87 2.83
CA ASN A 315 -11.72 4.04 3.18
C ASN A 315 -11.31 5.52 3.23
N ALA A 316 -11.78 6.33 2.30
CA ALA A 316 -11.47 7.77 2.23
C ALA A 316 -11.96 8.51 3.49
N THR A 317 -13.14 8.15 4.02
CA THR A 317 -13.69 8.80 5.21
C THR A 317 -12.92 8.49 6.50
N ALA A 318 -12.11 7.43 6.53
CA ALA A 318 -11.23 7.11 7.66
C ALA A 318 -10.21 8.24 7.95
N ALA A 319 -9.86 9.06 6.95
CA ALA A 319 -8.99 10.22 7.15
C ALA A 319 -9.57 11.29 8.09
N GLY A 320 -10.90 11.33 8.24
CA GLY A 320 -11.61 12.21 9.17
C GLY A 320 -11.83 11.63 10.57
N LEU A 321 -11.62 10.32 10.75
CA LEU A 321 -11.84 9.67 12.04
C LEU A 321 -10.65 9.93 12.98
N ARG A 322 -10.92 10.52 14.14
CA ARG A 322 -9.92 10.81 15.16
C ARG A 322 -10.10 9.85 16.34
N LEU A 323 -9.16 8.93 16.49
CA LEU A 323 -9.13 8.03 17.64
C LEU A 323 -8.67 8.79 18.89
N THR A 324 -9.33 8.52 20.02
CA THR A 324 -8.95 9.07 21.33
C THR A 324 -7.71 8.34 21.89
N GLY A 325 -7.10 8.89 22.93
CA GLY A 325 -6.02 8.17 23.65
C GLY A 325 -6.49 6.84 24.24
N GLU A 326 -7.76 6.76 24.67
CA GLU A 326 -8.38 5.51 25.15
C GLU A 326 -8.51 4.47 24.03
N ASP A 327 -8.95 4.90 22.83
CA ASP A 327 -9.05 4.01 21.67
C ASP A 327 -7.67 3.43 21.26
N LEU A 328 -6.66 4.29 21.25
CA LEU A 328 -5.29 3.88 20.92
C LEU A 328 -4.72 2.91 21.96
N ALA A 329 -4.98 3.15 23.25
CA ALA A 329 -4.59 2.25 24.32
C ALA A 329 -5.32 0.90 24.23
N GLU A 330 -6.61 0.91 23.85
CA GLU A 330 -7.39 -0.30 23.64
C GLU A 330 -6.87 -1.11 22.47
N VAL A 331 -6.52 -0.45 21.35
CA VAL A 331 -5.88 -1.15 20.21
C VAL A 331 -4.54 -1.76 20.62
N ALA A 332 -3.73 -1.05 21.41
CA ALA A 332 -2.45 -1.56 21.90
C ALA A 332 -2.60 -2.76 22.86
N ALA A 333 -3.74 -2.88 23.54
CA ALA A 333 -4.06 -3.99 24.44
C ALA A 333 -4.70 -5.20 23.71
N LEU A 334 -4.97 -5.11 22.41
CA LEU A 334 -5.48 -6.25 21.64
C LEU A 334 -4.43 -7.37 21.59
N PRO A 335 -4.87 -8.64 21.49
CA PRO A 335 -3.93 -9.74 21.38
C PRO A 335 -3.07 -9.60 20.12
N ALA A 336 -1.80 -10.00 20.23
CA ALA A 336 -0.93 -10.12 19.06
C ALA A 336 -1.52 -11.10 18.06
N ALA A 337 -1.41 -10.79 16.77
CA ALA A 337 -1.94 -11.64 15.72
C ALA A 337 -1.21 -12.98 15.70
N LEU A 338 -1.98 -14.07 15.62
CA LEU A 338 -1.48 -15.43 15.50
C LEU A 338 -1.29 -15.83 14.03
N GLY A 339 -0.42 -16.80 13.81
CA GLY A 339 -0.11 -17.32 12.47
C GLY A 339 1.03 -16.57 11.79
N SER A 340 1.82 -17.32 11.00
CA SER A 340 2.89 -16.76 10.17
C SER A 340 2.35 -16.08 8.91
N TRP A 341 3.13 -15.17 8.36
CA TRP A 341 2.97 -14.68 7.00
C TRP A 341 3.72 -15.54 5.97
N ASP A 342 4.59 -16.44 6.44
CA ASP A 342 5.46 -17.31 5.64
C ASP A 342 4.91 -18.75 5.58
#